data_796099c91487199b52d1b94735327dbc
#
_entry.id   796099c91487199b52d1b94735327dbc
#
_cell.length_a   1.000
_cell.length_b   1.000
_cell.length_c   1.000
_cell.angle_alpha   90.00
_cell.angle_beta   90.00
_cell.angle_gamma   90.00
#
_symmetry.space_group_name_H-M   'P 1'
#
loop_
_entity.id
_entity.type
_entity.pdbx_description
1 polymer ?
#
loop_
_entity_poly.entity_id
_entity_poly.type
_entity_poly.pdbx_seq_one_letter_code
_entity_poly.pdbx_strand_id
1 'polypeptide(L)'
;FEIAVADADFETVAKDNNYDVRNVSSVKALDENIPGIGAQRAIVRWAFEDGVSEGDFKSFSTSAGGFVVVKLTGINEEGLMSVQNGSVSALPEVRKEKKAALIKERISATLLGDIASAENQTIKTAAAVNMKNPTLSGAGREPLVIGTAFGLEVGETSEPIAGNTGVFIVEVTKI
;
A
#
# COMPACT_ATOMS: atom_id res chain seq x y z
N PHE A 1 8.87 25.43 27.19
CA PHE A 1 8.01 25.02 26.09
C PHE A 1 6.69 24.44 26.62
N GLU A 2 6.71 23.42 27.49
CA GLU A 2 5.50 22.79 28.06
C GLU A 2 4.53 23.81 28.70
N ILE A 3 5.04 24.76 29.48
CA ILE A 3 4.22 25.83 30.09
C ILE A 3 3.58 26.71 29.01
N ALA A 4 4.29 27.01 27.94
CA ALA A 4 3.78 27.82 26.85
C ALA A 4 2.72 27.10 26.01
N VAL A 5 2.83 25.78 25.86
CA VAL A 5 1.88 24.96 25.11
C VAL A 5 0.58 24.72 25.90
N ALA A 6 0.61 24.81 27.23
CA ALA A 6 -0.61 24.72 28.04
C ALA A 6 -1.60 25.87 27.76
N ASP A 7 -1.08 27.03 27.38
CA ASP A 7 -1.87 28.29 27.19
C ASP A 7 -2.00 28.71 25.71
N ALA A 8 -1.27 28.02 24.78
CA ALA A 8 -1.24 28.41 23.38
C ALA A 8 -1.19 27.19 22.45
N ASP A 9 -1.44 27.42 21.16
CA ASP A 9 -1.38 26.37 20.15
C ASP A 9 0.05 25.78 19.99
N PHE A 10 0.15 24.45 19.98
CA PHE A 10 1.40 23.69 19.93
C PHE A 10 2.30 24.07 18.73
N GLU A 11 1.70 24.22 17.55
CA GLU A 11 2.45 24.56 16.33
C GLU A 11 2.97 25.99 16.36
N THR A 12 2.18 26.90 16.89
CA THR A 12 2.56 28.31 17.06
C THR A 12 3.73 28.44 18.03
N VAL A 13 3.65 27.79 19.19
CA VAL A 13 4.74 27.81 20.19
C VAL A 13 6.01 27.18 19.64
N ALA A 14 5.90 26.10 18.88
CA ALA A 14 7.05 25.47 18.25
C ALA A 14 7.73 26.39 17.24
N LYS A 15 6.94 27.04 16.39
CA LYS A 15 7.44 27.98 15.38
C LYS A 15 8.12 29.21 16.00
N ASP A 16 7.53 29.79 17.03
CA ASP A 16 8.07 30.97 17.72
C ASP A 16 9.42 30.67 18.40
N ASN A 17 9.64 29.42 18.78
CA ASN A 17 10.88 28.95 19.38
C ASN A 17 11.84 28.30 18.38
N ASN A 18 11.54 28.33 17.08
CA ASN A 18 12.32 27.70 16.01
C ASN A 18 12.50 26.17 16.19
N TYR A 19 11.48 25.48 16.69
CA TYR A 19 11.46 24.02 16.79
C TYR A 19 10.80 23.39 15.58
N ASP A 20 11.31 22.24 15.20
CA ASP A 20 10.82 21.43 14.07
C ASP A 20 9.62 20.58 14.53
N VAL A 21 8.45 20.79 13.94
CA VAL A 21 7.26 19.97 14.18
C VAL A 21 7.18 18.88 13.13
N ARG A 22 7.04 17.63 13.57
CA ARG A 22 6.93 16.45 12.70
C ARG A 22 5.66 15.68 13.06
N ASN A 23 4.83 15.46 12.05
CA ASN A 23 3.66 14.60 12.19
C ASN A 23 4.07 13.14 11.97
N VAL A 24 3.71 12.30 12.93
CA VAL A 24 3.89 10.84 12.86
C VAL A 24 2.52 10.19 12.92
N SER A 25 2.19 9.39 11.93
CA SER A 25 0.91 8.69 11.84
C SER A 25 1.10 7.18 11.98
N SER A 26 0.01 6.50 12.32
CA SER A 26 -0.06 5.03 12.34
C SER A 26 0.89 4.34 13.32
N VAL A 27 1.21 4.99 14.44
CA VAL A 27 1.94 4.36 15.55
C VAL A 27 1.07 3.28 16.19
N LYS A 28 1.65 2.11 16.43
CA LYS A 28 0.98 0.97 17.09
C LYS A 28 1.51 0.76 18.50
N ALA A 29 0.71 0.17 19.35
CA ALA A 29 1.04 -0.05 20.77
C ALA A 29 2.35 -0.83 21.01
N LEU A 30 2.76 -1.68 20.08
CA LEU A 30 3.99 -2.48 20.18
C LEU A 30 5.18 -1.90 19.40
N ASP A 31 5.04 -0.74 18.77
CA ASP A 31 6.15 -0.12 18.07
C ASP A 31 7.24 0.30 19.07
N GLU A 32 8.48 0.09 18.68
CA GLU A 32 9.67 0.49 19.47
C GLU A 32 10.29 1.77 18.91
N ASN A 33 10.11 2.00 17.61
CA ASN A 33 10.71 3.10 16.88
C ASN A 33 9.65 4.10 16.41
N ILE A 34 9.98 5.37 16.53
CA ILE A 34 9.20 6.47 15.96
C ILE A 34 9.98 7.08 14.80
N PRO A 35 9.38 7.23 13.61
CA PRO A 35 10.02 7.86 12.46
C PRO A 35 10.62 9.22 12.82
N GLY A 36 11.89 9.42 12.50
CA GLY A 36 12.61 10.68 12.72
C GLY A 36 13.28 10.86 14.07
N ILE A 37 12.93 10.06 15.10
CA ILE A 37 13.55 10.13 16.43
C ILE A 37 14.06 8.78 16.95
N GLY A 38 13.89 7.71 16.18
CA GLY A 38 14.44 6.38 16.48
C GLY A 38 13.71 5.64 17.61
N ALA A 39 14.46 4.84 18.36
CA ALA A 39 13.92 4.01 19.45
C ALA A 39 13.43 4.87 20.61
N GLN A 40 12.12 4.99 20.76
CA GLN A 40 11.44 5.83 21.76
C GLN A 40 10.23 5.10 22.37
N ARG A 41 10.50 3.93 22.92
CA ARG A 41 9.44 3.08 23.53
C ARG A 41 8.63 3.80 24.62
N ALA A 42 9.24 4.73 25.36
CA ALA A 42 8.57 5.49 26.40
C ALA A 42 7.45 6.39 25.84
N ILE A 43 7.66 6.98 24.68
CA ILE A 43 6.66 7.81 23.99
C ILE A 43 5.50 6.93 23.51
N VAL A 44 5.80 5.79 22.87
CA VAL A 44 4.76 4.85 22.42
C VAL A 44 3.93 4.37 23.59
N ARG A 45 4.56 3.94 24.70
CA ARG A 45 3.82 3.50 25.89
C ARG A 45 2.90 4.58 26.42
N TRP A 46 3.37 5.81 26.54
CA TRP A 46 2.56 6.93 27.00
C TRP A 46 1.35 7.18 26.09
N ALA A 47 1.53 7.14 24.76
CA ALA A 47 0.44 7.38 23.82
C ALA A 47 -0.69 6.34 23.88
N PHE A 48 -0.41 5.14 24.45
CA PHE A 48 -1.38 4.06 24.66
C PHE A 48 -1.69 3.81 26.14
N GLU A 49 -1.33 4.74 27.02
CA GLU A 49 -1.63 4.63 28.46
C GLU A 49 -3.08 5.01 28.72
N ASP A 50 -3.74 4.27 29.62
CA ASP A 50 -5.11 4.57 30.03
C ASP A 50 -5.23 5.99 30.58
N GLY A 51 -6.19 6.75 30.07
CA GLY A 51 -6.46 8.13 30.47
C GLY A 51 -5.74 9.20 29.63
N VAL A 52 -4.85 8.82 28.71
CA VAL A 52 -4.30 9.76 27.72
C VAL A 52 -5.30 9.97 26.60
N SER A 53 -5.54 11.23 26.26
CA SER A 53 -6.56 11.64 25.31
C SER A 53 -5.98 12.51 24.17
N GLU A 54 -6.74 12.65 23.10
CA GLU A 54 -6.40 13.57 22.03
C GLU A 54 -6.27 15.01 22.57
N GLY A 55 -5.15 15.66 22.21
CA GLY A 55 -4.79 16.98 22.73
C GLY A 55 -3.73 16.93 23.83
N ASP A 56 -3.58 15.82 24.55
CA ASP A 56 -2.58 15.67 25.59
C ASP A 56 -1.16 15.76 25.02
N PHE A 57 -0.27 16.34 25.82
CA PHE A 57 1.14 16.47 25.44
C PHE A 57 2.06 16.14 26.62
N LYS A 58 3.27 15.69 26.33
CA LYS A 58 4.28 15.32 27.35
C LYS A 58 5.69 15.46 26.79
N SER A 59 6.63 15.83 27.65
CA SER A 59 8.05 15.82 27.30
C SER A 59 8.74 14.51 27.65
N PHE A 60 9.71 14.15 26.83
CA PHE A 60 10.55 12.95 27.00
C PHE A 60 11.99 13.28 26.73
N SER A 61 12.90 12.65 27.47
CA SER A 61 14.32 12.63 27.12
C SER A 61 14.57 11.61 26.02
N THR A 62 15.36 11.97 25.04
CA THR A 62 15.73 11.05 23.94
C THR A 62 17.02 10.29 24.26
N SER A 63 17.13 9.08 23.72
CA SER A 63 18.34 8.26 23.86
C SER A 63 19.60 8.89 23.24
N ALA A 64 19.43 9.79 22.28
CA ALA A 64 20.51 10.54 21.64
C ALA A 64 20.97 11.79 22.43
N GLY A 65 20.35 12.04 23.59
CA GLY A 65 20.52 13.27 24.36
C GLY A 65 19.61 14.40 23.83
N GLY A 66 18.99 15.13 24.74
CA GLY A 66 18.02 16.18 24.43
C GLY A 66 16.60 15.79 24.82
N PHE A 67 15.67 16.65 24.47
CA PHE A 67 14.25 16.51 24.82
C PHE A 67 13.37 16.59 23.57
N VAL A 68 12.25 15.91 23.63
CA VAL A 68 11.19 16.01 22.63
C VAL A 68 9.86 16.22 23.37
N VAL A 69 9.03 17.13 22.89
CA VAL A 69 7.65 17.30 23.35
C VAL A 69 6.74 16.66 22.31
N VAL A 70 5.88 15.78 22.76
CA VAL A 70 4.95 15.03 21.93
C VAL A 70 3.53 15.40 22.28
N LYS A 71 2.69 15.67 21.29
CA LYS A 71 1.25 15.87 21.42
C LYS A 71 0.51 14.75 20.73
N LEU A 72 -0.48 14.18 21.39
CA LEU A 72 -1.39 13.21 20.78
C LEU A 72 -2.44 13.97 19.97
N THR A 73 -2.46 13.75 18.66
CA THR A 73 -3.33 14.49 17.73
C THR A 73 -4.49 13.66 17.20
N GLY A 74 -4.54 12.38 17.50
CA GLY A 74 -5.64 11.51 17.10
C GLY A 74 -5.46 10.08 17.59
N ILE A 75 -6.56 9.45 17.91
CA ILE A 75 -6.66 8.05 18.32
C ILE A 75 -7.49 7.32 17.27
N ASN A 76 -6.95 6.25 16.72
CA ASN A 76 -7.70 5.35 15.85
C ASN A 76 -8.05 4.10 16.64
N GLU A 77 -9.32 3.91 16.93
CA GLU A 77 -9.80 2.68 17.56
C GLU A 77 -9.70 1.49 16.62
N GLU A 78 -9.62 0.29 17.18
CA GLU A 78 -9.67 -0.95 16.41
C GLU A 78 -11.04 -1.09 15.74
N GLY A 79 -11.04 -1.32 14.42
CA GLY A 79 -12.25 -1.45 13.64
C GLY A 79 -12.07 -1.21 12.15
N LEU A 80 -13.19 -0.96 11.48
CA LEU A 80 -13.16 -0.59 10.06
C LEU A 80 -12.55 0.79 9.88
N MET A 81 -11.55 0.86 9.03
CA MET A 81 -10.92 2.11 8.65
C MET A 81 -11.93 3.08 8.02
N SER A 82 -11.85 4.36 8.36
CA SER A 82 -12.69 5.37 7.73
C SER A 82 -12.46 5.38 6.20
N VAL A 83 -13.49 5.75 5.43
CA VAL A 83 -13.38 5.85 3.96
C VAL A 83 -12.23 6.77 3.55
N GLN A 84 -12.02 7.86 4.28
CA GLN A 84 -10.94 8.81 4.00
C GLN A 84 -9.56 8.16 4.15
N ASN A 85 -9.31 7.44 5.23
CA ASN A 85 -8.02 6.78 5.49
C ASN A 85 -7.83 5.54 4.62
N GLY A 86 -8.89 4.74 4.43
CA GLY A 86 -8.87 3.54 3.61
C GLY A 86 -8.76 3.80 2.11
N SER A 87 -9.24 4.96 1.63
CA SER A 87 -9.23 5.28 0.21
C SER A 87 -7.83 5.34 -0.39
N VAL A 88 -6.83 5.74 0.38
CA VAL A 88 -5.43 5.81 -0.08
C VAL A 88 -4.93 4.45 -0.57
N SER A 89 -5.22 3.39 0.16
CA SER A 89 -4.84 2.02 -0.19
C SER A 89 -5.84 1.33 -1.13
N ALA A 90 -7.14 1.59 -0.97
CA ALA A 90 -8.19 0.92 -1.75
C ALA A 90 -8.36 1.48 -3.16
N LEU A 91 -8.22 2.79 -3.38
CA LEU A 91 -8.43 3.41 -4.69
C LEU A 91 -7.56 2.84 -5.82
N PRO A 92 -6.26 2.56 -5.63
CA PRO A 92 -5.44 1.94 -6.69
C PRO A 92 -5.98 0.57 -7.12
N GLU A 93 -6.39 -0.27 -6.17
CA GLU A 93 -6.93 -1.61 -6.46
C GLU A 93 -8.28 -1.54 -7.16
N VAL A 94 -9.20 -0.72 -6.67
CA VAL A 94 -10.52 -0.50 -7.30
C VAL A 94 -10.37 0.06 -8.73
N ARG A 95 -9.42 0.98 -8.94
CA ARG A 95 -9.13 1.50 -10.28
C ARG A 95 -8.59 0.42 -11.21
N LYS A 96 -7.73 -0.46 -10.71
CA LYS A 96 -7.18 -1.60 -11.45
C LYS A 96 -8.28 -2.57 -11.85
N GLU A 97 -9.14 -2.97 -10.92
CA GLU A 97 -10.30 -3.82 -11.20
C GLU A 97 -11.22 -3.24 -12.26
N LYS A 98 -11.61 -1.96 -12.12
CA LYS A 98 -12.46 -1.28 -13.10
C LYS A 98 -11.83 -1.19 -14.48
N LYS A 99 -10.53 -0.88 -14.55
CA LYS A 99 -9.80 -0.87 -15.83
C LYS A 99 -9.76 -2.25 -16.46
N ALA A 100 -9.50 -3.30 -15.67
CA ALA A 100 -9.49 -4.67 -16.16
C ALA A 100 -10.89 -5.09 -16.70
N ALA A 101 -11.96 -4.73 -15.99
CA ALA A 101 -13.34 -4.99 -16.44
C ALA A 101 -13.62 -4.32 -17.80
N LEU A 102 -13.30 -3.03 -17.95
CA LEU A 102 -13.50 -2.30 -19.20
C LEU A 102 -12.69 -2.88 -20.37
N ILE A 103 -11.47 -3.36 -20.10
CA ILE A 103 -10.65 -4.02 -21.13
C ILE A 103 -11.28 -5.35 -21.53
N LYS A 104 -11.72 -6.16 -20.57
CA LYS A 104 -12.37 -7.45 -20.82
C LYS A 104 -13.63 -7.30 -21.66
N GLU A 105 -14.49 -6.34 -21.36
CA GLU A 105 -15.71 -6.05 -22.11
C GLU A 105 -15.44 -5.69 -23.58
N ARG A 106 -14.30 -5.07 -23.86
CA ARG A 106 -13.91 -4.67 -25.21
C ARG A 106 -13.40 -5.83 -26.08
N ILE A 107 -12.87 -6.87 -25.44
CA ILE A 107 -12.29 -8.02 -26.13
C ILE A 107 -13.43 -8.92 -26.60
N SER A 108 -13.68 -8.97 -27.92
CA SER A 108 -14.75 -9.78 -28.53
C SER A 108 -14.21 -10.92 -29.43
N ALA A 109 -12.96 -10.85 -29.83
CA ALA A 109 -12.33 -11.92 -30.64
C ALA A 109 -11.87 -13.09 -29.74
N THR A 110 -11.78 -14.27 -30.33
CA THR A 110 -11.38 -15.53 -29.65
C THR A 110 -9.99 -15.99 -30.01
N LEU A 111 -9.50 -15.63 -31.19
CA LEU A 111 -8.15 -16.00 -31.63
C LEU A 111 -7.12 -14.98 -31.13
N LEU A 112 -6.04 -15.47 -30.55
CA LEU A 112 -4.99 -14.63 -29.96
C LEU A 112 -4.43 -13.59 -30.96
N GLY A 113 -4.25 -13.96 -32.22
CA GLY A 113 -3.77 -13.09 -33.29
C GLY A 113 -4.72 -11.94 -33.62
N ASP A 114 -6.03 -12.20 -33.65
CA ASP A 114 -7.07 -11.22 -33.92
C ASP A 114 -7.18 -10.24 -32.74
N ILE A 115 -7.13 -10.75 -31.52
CA ILE A 115 -7.12 -9.92 -30.30
C ILE A 115 -5.91 -8.99 -30.29
N ALA A 116 -4.73 -9.53 -30.56
CA ALA A 116 -3.49 -8.76 -30.58
C ALA A 116 -3.58 -7.63 -31.63
N SER A 117 -4.12 -7.92 -32.81
CA SER A 117 -4.31 -6.94 -33.87
C SER A 117 -5.33 -5.85 -33.47
N ALA A 118 -6.49 -6.26 -32.94
CA ALA A 118 -7.56 -5.34 -32.53
C ALA A 118 -7.12 -4.40 -31.37
N GLU A 119 -6.34 -4.92 -30.44
CA GLU A 119 -5.82 -4.17 -29.29
C GLU A 119 -4.47 -3.49 -29.56
N ASN A 120 -3.96 -3.59 -30.78
CA ASN A 120 -2.66 -3.03 -31.19
C ASN A 120 -1.51 -3.50 -30.26
N GLN A 121 -1.53 -4.78 -29.92
CA GLN A 121 -0.54 -5.44 -29.06
C GLN A 121 0.30 -6.45 -29.82
N THR A 122 1.47 -6.77 -29.29
CA THR A 122 2.37 -7.78 -29.85
C THR A 122 2.28 -9.06 -29.00
N ILE A 123 2.10 -10.19 -29.68
CA ILE A 123 2.19 -11.50 -29.03
C ILE A 123 3.63 -11.75 -28.59
N LYS A 124 3.80 -12.12 -27.34
CA LYS A 124 5.11 -12.46 -26.74
C LYS A 124 5.14 -13.91 -26.33
N THR A 125 6.26 -14.56 -26.56
CA THR A 125 6.47 -15.94 -26.10
C THR A 125 7.14 -15.95 -24.73
N ALA A 126 6.58 -16.69 -23.80
CA ALA A 126 7.17 -16.95 -22.49
C ALA A 126 7.59 -18.43 -22.44
N ALA A 127 8.88 -18.69 -22.23
CA ALA A 127 9.43 -20.03 -22.09
C ALA A 127 9.79 -20.33 -20.63
N ALA A 128 9.78 -21.63 -20.28
CA ALA A 128 10.19 -22.12 -18.98
C ALA A 128 9.46 -21.48 -17.78
N VAL A 129 8.17 -21.15 -17.95
CA VAL A 129 7.32 -20.67 -16.86
C VAL A 129 7.10 -21.78 -15.83
N ASN A 130 7.03 -21.42 -14.55
CA ASN A 130 6.79 -22.38 -13.49
C ASN A 130 5.96 -21.78 -12.35
N MET A 131 5.24 -22.63 -11.62
CA MET A 131 4.35 -22.19 -10.53
C MET A 131 5.11 -21.76 -9.26
N LYS A 132 6.33 -22.25 -9.05
CA LYS A 132 7.13 -21.90 -7.87
C LYS A 132 7.61 -20.44 -7.92
N ASN A 133 7.94 -19.97 -9.12
CA ASN A 133 8.27 -18.56 -9.37
C ASN A 133 7.44 -18.05 -10.54
N PRO A 134 6.18 -17.64 -10.30
CA PRO A 134 5.21 -17.27 -11.33
C PRO A 134 5.49 -15.89 -11.91
N THR A 135 6.58 -15.76 -12.68
CA THR A 135 7.04 -14.52 -13.31
C THR A 135 7.04 -14.65 -14.82
N LEU A 136 6.43 -13.66 -15.49
CA LEU A 136 6.45 -13.49 -16.94
C LEU A 136 7.48 -12.44 -17.35
N SER A 137 8.31 -12.76 -18.33
CA SER A 137 9.27 -11.83 -18.88
C SER A 137 8.57 -10.59 -19.45
N GLY A 138 8.96 -9.41 -18.97
CA GLY A 138 8.38 -8.12 -19.38
C GLY A 138 7.02 -7.78 -18.74
N ALA A 139 6.46 -8.65 -17.88
CA ALA A 139 5.21 -8.39 -17.14
C ALA A 139 5.37 -8.50 -15.62
N GLY A 140 6.43 -9.16 -15.14
CA GLY A 140 6.67 -9.35 -13.72
C GLY A 140 5.93 -10.54 -13.13
N ARG A 141 5.60 -10.48 -11.85
CA ARG A 141 4.96 -11.58 -11.13
C ARG A 141 3.46 -11.63 -11.43
N GLU A 142 3.04 -12.70 -12.13
CA GLU A 142 1.66 -12.91 -12.60
C GLU A 142 1.16 -14.31 -12.24
N PRO A 143 0.93 -14.62 -10.95
CA PRO A 143 0.60 -15.96 -10.51
C PRO A 143 -0.73 -16.48 -11.08
N LEU A 144 -1.74 -15.61 -11.22
CA LEU A 144 -3.04 -15.98 -11.78
C LEU A 144 -2.91 -16.36 -13.26
N VAL A 145 -2.15 -15.58 -14.03
CA VAL A 145 -1.93 -15.82 -15.47
C VAL A 145 -1.20 -17.15 -15.68
N ILE A 146 -0.14 -17.40 -14.91
CA ILE A 146 0.61 -18.65 -15.00
C ILE A 146 -0.23 -19.83 -14.52
N GLY A 147 -0.98 -19.66 -13.40
CA GLY A 147 -1.89 -20.71 -12.92
C GLY A 147 -2.95 -21.09 -13.96
N THR A 148 -3.53 -20.12 -14.65
CA THR A 148 -4.47 -20.37 -15.75
C THR A 148 -3.78 -21.13 -16.89
N ALA A 149 -2.58 -20.69 -17.31
CA ALA A 149 -1.84 -21.38 -18.39
C ALA A 149 -1.57 -22.86 -18.07
N PHE A 150 -1.28 -23.20 -16.82
CA PHE A 150 -1.09 -24.60 -16.40
C PHE A 150 -2.37 -25.44 -16.39
N GLY A 151 -3.54 -24.81 -16.44
CA GLY A 151 -4.84 -25.49 -16.55
C GLY A 151 -5.32 -25.70 -17.98
N LEU A 152 -4.63 -25.14 -18.99
CA LEU A 152 -5.00 -25.22 -20.40
C LEU A 152 -4.29 -26.37 -21.11
N GLU A 153 -4.92 -26.91 -22.16
CA GLU A 153 -4.30 -27.83 -23.07
C GLU A 153 -3.46 -27.13 -24.15
N VAL A 154 -2.58 -27.88 -24.82
CA VAL A 154 -1.79 -27.32 -25.93
C VAL A 154 -2.71 -26.90 -27.08
N GLY A 155 -2.58 -25.65 -27.53
CA GLY A 155 -3.43 -25.00 -28.54
C GLY A 155 -4.66 -24.29 -27.96
N GLU A 156 -4.91 -24.39 -26.68
CA GLU A 156 -6.04 -23.74 -26.04
C GLU A 156 -5.68 -22.28 -25.65
N THR A 157 -6.62 -21.36 -25.91
CA THR A 157 -6.52 -19.95 -25.58
C THR A 157 -7.39 -19.64 -24.36
N SER A 158 -6.88 -18.89 -23.39
CA SER A 158 -7.62 -18.50 -22.19
C SER A 158 -8.66 -17.41 -22.47
N GLU A 159 -9.65 -17.33 -21.59
CA GLU A 159 -10.42 -16.10 -21.40
C GLU A 159 -9.51 -14.95 -20.91
N PRO A 160 -9.92 -13.68 -21.04
CA PRO A 160 -9.16 -12.55 -20.54
C PRO A 160 -8.94 -12.60 -19.02
N ILE A 161 -7.71 -12.61 -18.56
CA ILE A 161 -7.27 -12.75 -17.17
C ILE A 161 -6.86 -11.39 -16.63
N ALA A 162 -7.45 -10.91 -15.54
CA ALA A 162 -6.97 -9.74 -14.83
C ALA A 162 -5.75 -10.11 -13.99
N GLY A 163 -4.56 -9.80 -14.47
CA GLY A 163 -3.30 -9.98 -13.76
C GLY A 163 -2.94 -8.81 -12.86
N ASN A 164 -1.72 -8.84 -12.32
CA ASN A 164 -1.22 -7.77 -11.45
C ASN A 164 -0.92 -6.48 -12.21
N THR A 165 -0.39 -6.61 -13.43
CA THR A 165 0.09 -5.46 -14.23
C THR A 165 -0.81 -5.13 -15.42
N GLY A 166 -1.76 -5.98 -15.77
CA GLY A 166 -2.65 -5.80 -16.93
C GLY A 166 -3.66 -6.89 -17.10
N VAL A 167 -4.35 -6.88 -18.27
CA VAL A 167 -5.18 -7.98 -18.72
C VAL A 167 -4.38 -8.83 -19.68
N PHE A 168 -4.40 -10.13 -19.48
CA PHE A 168 -3.64 -11.11 -20.25
C PHE A 168 -4.57 -12.12 -20.91
N ILE A 169 -4.16 -12.57 -22.08
CA ILE A 169 -4.73 -13.73 -22.75
C ILE A 169 -3.54 -14.61 -23.12
N VAL A 170 -3.61 -15.87 -22.80
CA VAL A 170 -2.53 -16.82 -23.01
C VAL A 170 -3.00 -17.99 -23.84
N GLU A 171 -2.09 -18.51 -24.66
CA GLU A 171 -2.24 -19.74 -25.42
C GLU A 171 -1.04 -20.65 -25.09
N VAL A 172 -1.32 -21.90 -24.77
CA VAL A 172 -0.26 -22.88 -24.48
C VAL A 172 0.19 -23.51 -25.79
N THR A 173 1.44 -23.30 -26.17
CA THR A 173 2.01 -23.83 -27.41
C THR A 173 2.81 -25.09 -27.19
N LYS A 174 3.30 -25.34 -25.96
CA LYS A 174 4.08 -26.51 -25.60
C LYS A 174 4.08 -26.70 -24.09
N ILE A 175 4.08 -27.96 -23.64
CA ILE A 175 4.28 -28.42 -22.26
C ILE A 175 5.67 -29.07 -22.15
#